data_3b2a9d924e0ebbad73d54a964cc78f10
#
_entry.id   3b2a9d924e0ebbad73d54a964cc78f10
#
_cell.length_a   1.000
_cell.length_b   1.000
_cell.length_c   1.000
_cell.angle_alpha   90.00
_cell.angle_beta   90.00
_cell.angle_gamma   90.00
#
_symmetry.space_group_name_H-M   'P 1'
#
loop_
_entity.id
_entity.type
_entity.pdbx_description
1 polymer ?
#
loop_
_entity_poly.entity_id
_entity_poly.type
_entity_poly.pdbx_seq_one_letter_code
_entity_poly.pdbx_strand_id
1 'polypeptide(L)'
;MTKLHTLMLTGCLLALSPLASAETVNLTNSADGANRDAGITAVKKKLQDACTDRKGSPNADSFEVVFEKTSENPNVPKPYYVDGKMQCELPG
;
A
#
# COMPACT_ATOMS: atom_id res chain seq x y z
N MET A 1 8.78 -18.42 -45.57
CA MET A 1 8.92 -18.29 -44.89
C MET A 1 8.77 -17.92 -44.37
N THR A 2 8.57 -17.87 -44.06
CA THR A 2 8.51 -17.59 -43.20
C THR A 2 8.11 -17.18 -42.61
N LYS A 3 7.95 -17.24 -42.24
CA LYS A 3 7.70 -16.85 -41.31
C LYS A 3 7.48 -16.54 -40.53
N LEU A 4 7.29 -16.45 -40.45
CA LEU A 4 7.21 -16.14 -39.40
C LEU A 4 6.91 -15.67 -38.88
N HIS A 5 6.74 -15.57 -38.69
CA HIS A 5 6.67 -15.10 -37.80
C HIS A 5 6.19 -14.61 -37.28
N THR A 6 6.02 -14.75 -37.39
CA THR A 6 5.82 -14.32 -36.52
C THR A 6 5.40 -14.05 -36.00
N LEU A 7 5.24 -14.09 -36.11
CA LEU A 7 5.11 -13.83 -35.16
C LEU A 7 4.94 -13.67 -34.65
N MET A 8 4.82 -13.77 -34.80
CA MET A 8 4.89 -13.54 -33.89
C MET A 8 4.74 -13.08 -33.44
N LEU A 9 4.49 -13.11 -33.58
CA LEU A 9 4.53 -12.68 -32.75
C LEU A 9 4.24 -12.30 -32.33
N THR A 10 4.03 -12.49 -32.54
CA THR A 10 3.98 -12.19 -31.75
C THR A 10 3.83 -11.81 -31.20
N GLY A 11 3.46 -12.06 -31.32
CA GLY A 11 3.54 -11.70 -30.26
C GLY A 11 3.29 -11.33 -29.82
N CYS A 12 3.13 -11.27 -29.57
CA CYS A 12 3.14 -10.90 -28.73
C CYS A 12 2.77 -10.41 -28.35
N LEU A 13 2.45 -10.41 -28.30
CA LEU A 13 2.27 -9.96 -27.59
C LEU A 13 1.93 -9.75 -27.08
N LEU A 14 1.69 -9.92 -27.06
CA LEU A 14 1.59 -9.75 -26.24
C LEU A 14 1.41 -9.34 -25.75
N ALA A 15 1.27 -9.37 -25.74
CA ALA A 15 1.29 -9.02 -24.91
C ALA A 15 1.00 -8.55 -24.57
N LEU A 16 0.71 -8.48 -24.45
CA LEU A 16 0.60 -7.99 -23.90
C LEU A 16 0.12 -7.60 -23.29
N SER A 17 -0.09 -7.74 -23.04
CA SER A 17 -0.50 -7.40 -22.33
C SER A 17 -0.79 -7.27 -21.57
N PRO A 18 -0.84 -7.36 -21.19
CA PRO A 18 -1.09 -7.09 -20.28
C PRO A 18 -1.44 -6.67 -19.88
N LEU A 19 -1.31 -6.65 -20.26
CA LEU A 19 -1.72 -5.98 -19.75
C LEU A 19 -2.63 -5.56 -18.77
N ALA A 20 -3.53 -5.80 -18.60
CA ALA A 20 -4.25 -5.68 -17.34
C ALA A 20 -3.33 -5.92 -16.21
N SER A 21 -2.37 -5.11 -16.12
CA SER A 21 -1.33 -5.26 -15.15
C SER A 21 -1.78 -4.68 -13.82
N ALA A 22 -1.41 -5.33 -12.73
CA ALA A 22 -1.56 -4.81 -11.39
C ALA A 22 -0.81 -3.48 -11.28
N GLU A 23 -1.37 -2.57 -10.54
CA GLU A 23 -0.77 -1.28 -10.28
C GLU A 23 -0.43 -1.18 -8.80
N THR A 24 0.78 -0.75 -8.48
CA THR A 24 1.18 -0.53 -7.09
C THR A 24 1.02 0.94 -6.76
N VAL A 25 0.25 1.23 -5.72
CA VAL A 25 0.08 2.61 -5.26
C VAL A 25 0.51 2.71 -3.82
N ASN A 26 0.94 3.90 -3.41
CA ASN A 26 1.28 4.17 -2.02
C ASN A 26 0.09 4.81 -1.34
N LEU A 27 -0.36 4.19 -0.27
CA LEU A 27 -1.43 4.75 0.56
C LEU A 27 -0.81 5.37 1.80
N THR A 28 -1.39 6.47 2.26
CA THR A 28 -0.97 7.13 3.49
C THR A 28 -2.17 7.31 4.39
N ASN A 29 -1.93 7.27 5.68
CA ASN A 29 -2.97 7.50 6.67
C ASN A 29 -2.30 7.87 7.99
N SER A 30 -3.12 8.29 8.94
CA SER A 30 -2.66 8.74 10.24
C SER A 30 -3.46 8.06 11.34
N ALA A 31 -2.87 7.95 12.52
CA ALA A 31 -3.57 7.40 13.67
C ALA A 31 -2.95 7.94 14.96
N ASP A 32 -3.74 7.87 16.02
CA ASP A 32 -3.28 8.17 17.36
C ASP A 32 -3.27 6.90 18.20
N GLY A 33 -2.49 6.88 19.25
CA GLY A 33 -2.47 5.75 20.15
C GLY A 33 -2.05 6.17 21.56
N ALA A 34 -2.36 5.31 22.52
CA ALA A 34 -1.92 5.52 23.89
C ALA A 34 -0.40 5.42 24.00
N ASN A 35 0.20 4.67 23.09
CA ASN A 35 1.66 4.52 22.99
C ASN A 35 2.00 4.24 21.53
N ARG A 36 3.29 4.09 21.26
CA ARG A 36 3.77 3.89 19.89
C ARG A 36 3.21 2.61 19.26
N ASP A 37 3.22 1.51 20.01
CA ASP A 37 2.74 0.24 19.47
C ASP A 37 1.26 0.31 19.10
N ALA A 38 0.45 0.94 19.95
CA ALA A 38 -0.98 1.08 19.68
C ALA A 38 -1.23 1.95 18.45
N GLY A 39 -0.49 3.05 18.33
CA GLY A 39 -0.62 3.94 17.18
C GLY A 39 -0.21 3.29 15.88
N ILE A 40 0.90 2.55 15.88
CA ILE A 40 1.38 1.86 14.70
C ILE A 40 0.40 0.75 14.29
N THR A 41 -0.11 0.00 15.24
CA THR A 41 -1.12 -1.02 14.96
C THR A 41 -2.36 -0.39 14.31
N ALA A 42 -2.80 0.74 14.85
CA ALA A 42 -3.99 1.42 14.33
C ALA A 42 -3.78 1.94 12.91
N VAL A 43 -2.62 2.57 12.62
CA VAL A 43 -2.38 3.12 11.29
C VAL A 43 -2.17 2.01 10.26
N LYS A 44 -1.53 0.91 10.65
CA LYS A 44 -1.39 -0.25 9.76
C LYS A 44 -2.76 -0.80 9.37
N LYS A 45 -3.66 -0.93 10.35
CA LYS A 45 -5.00 -1.43 10.07
C LYS A 45 -5.74 -0.50 9.12
N LYS A 46 -5.65 0.80 9.35
CA LYS A 46 -6.29 1.76 8.45
C LYS A 46 -5.77 1.64 7.02
N LEU A 47 -4.45 1.47 6.87
CA LEU A 47 -3.85 1.33 5.54
C LEU A 47 -4.27 0.02 4.89
N GLN A 48 -4.30 -1.08 5.64
CA GLN A 48 -4.75 -2.36 5.12
C GLN A 48 -6.21 -2.30 4.69
N ASP A 49 -7.06 -1.72 5.52
CA ASP A 49 -8.49 -1.59 5.21
C ASP A 49 -8.71 -0.71 3.98
N ALA A 50 -7.96 0.39 3.87
CA ALA A 50 -8.07 1.27 2.70
C ALA A 50 -7.66 0.53 1.42
N CYS A 51 -6.66 -0.34 1.50
CA CYS A 51 -6.22 -1.13 0.36
C CYS A 51 -7.27 -2.16 -0.03
N THR A 52 -7.80 -2.91 0.95
CA THR A 52 -8.81 -3.93 0.65
C THR A 52 -10.12 -3.32 0.19
N ASP A 53 -10.46 -2.12 0.63
CA ASP A 53 -11.64 -1.40 0.12
C ASP A 53 -11.51 -1.09 -1.36
N ARG A 54 -10.29 -1.01 -1.88
CA ARG A 54 -10.01 -0.81 -3.31
C ARG A 54 -9.82 -2.14 -4.03
N LYS A 55 -10.15 -3.26 -3.39
CA LYS A 55 -9.94 -4.60 -3.91
C LYS A 55 -8.48 -4.93 -4.12
N GLY A 56 -7.60 -4.24 -3.41
CA GLY A 56 -6.17 -4.43 -3.51
C GLY A 56 -5.63 -5.40 -2.48
N SER A 57 -4.34 -5.72 -2.64
CA SER A 57 -3.61 -6.57 -1.70
C SER A 57 -2.58 -5.69 -0.97
N PRO A 58 -2.72 -5.51 0.34
CA PRO A 58 -1.75 -4.69 1.08
C PRO A 58 -0.43 -5.44 1.24
N ASN A 59 0.66 -4.73 1.02
CA ASN A 59 2.01 -5.26 1.25
C ASN A 59 2.47 -4.79 2.63
N ALA A 60 2.26 -5.64 3.63
CA ALA A 60 2.57 -5.29 5.02
C ALA A 60 4.07 -5.01 5.23
N ASP A 61 4.93 -5.68 4.46
CA ASP A 61 6.37 -5.47 4.58
C ASP A 61 6.81 -4.09 4.10
N SER A 62 5.98 -3.41 3.34
CA SER A 62 6.28 -2.08 2.83
C SER A 62 5.89 -0.96 3.79
N PHE A 63 5.29 -1.31 4.93
CA PHE A 63 4.84 -0.29 5.87
C PHE A 63 6.01 0.54 6.37
N GLU A 64 5.80 1.86 6.42
CA GLU A 64 6.84 2.79 6.83
C GLU A 64 6.22 3.91 7.63
N VAL A 65 6.87 4.27 8.74
CA VAL A 65 6.49 5.45 9.52
C VAL A 65 7.10 6.66 8.81
N VAL A 66 6.23 7.59 8.41
CA VAL A 66 6.66 8.79 7.70
C VAL A 66 6.91 9.93 8.69
N PHE A 67 6.10 9.99 9.73
CA PHE A 67 6.19 11.02 10.76
C PHE A 67 5.59 10.48 12.03
N GLU A 68 6.16 10.81 13.16
CA GLU A 68 5.60 10.45 14.46
C GLU A 68 5.92 11.53 15.47
N LYS A 69 5.06 11.65 16.47
CA LYS A 69 5.23 12.63 17.50
C LYS A 69 4.47 12.21 18.76
N THR A 70 5.03 12.51 19.91
CA THR A 70 4.39 12.19 21.18
C THR A 70 4.12 13.50 21.92
N SER A 71 2.88 13.66 22.37
CA SER A 71 2.52 14.80 23.19
C SER A 71 3.01 14.58 24.61
N GLU A 72 3.56 15.63 25.21
CA GLU A 72 3.99 15.57 26.60
C GLU A 72 2.88 16.02 27.56
N ASN A 73 1.73 16.36 27.03
CA ASN A 73 0.59 16.78 27.85
C ASN A 73 -0.05 15.57 28.54
N PRO A 74 0.00 15.47 29.87
CA PRO A 74 -0.51 14.29 30.58
C PRO A 74 -2.03 14.13 30.49
N ASN A 75 -2.74 15.16 30.02
CA ASN A 75 -4.19 15.11 29.89
C ASN A 75 -4.66 14.59 28.55
N VAL A 76 -3.72 14.27 27.62
CA VAL A 76 -4.06 13.72 26.30
C VAL A 76 -4.19 12.21 26.43
N PRO A 77 -5.38 11.62 26.16
CA PRO A 77 -5.56 10.17 26.32
C PRO A 77 -4.81 9.34 25.28
N LYS A 78 -4.56 9.91 24.09
CA LYS A 78 -3.81 9.25 23.06
C LYS A 78 -2.67 10.16 22.61
N PRO A 79 -1.57 10.20 23.37
CA PRO A 79 -0.52 11.18 23.13
C PRO A 79 0.37 10.90 21.93
N TYR A 80 0.36 9.66 21.42
CA TYR A 80 1.20 9.30 20.29
C TYR A 80 0.43 9.49 19.00
N TYR A 81 1.07 10.16 18.02
CA TYR A 81 0.50 10.39 16.69
C TYR A 81 1.48 9.86 15.65
N VAL A 82 0.96 9.24 14.61
CA VAL A 82 1.80 8.68 13.55
C VAL A 82 1.15 8.85 12.19
N ASP A 83 1.98 9.22 11.22
CA ASP A 83 1.64 9.13 9.79
C ASP A 83 2.40 7.94 9.22
N GLY A 84 1.69 7.06 8.55
CA GLY A 84 2.31 5.89 7.93
C GLY A 84 1.97 5.78 6.47
N LYS A 85 2.75 4.98 5.75
CA LYS A 85 2.45 4.66 4.36
C LYS A 85 2.68 3.18 4.11
N MET A 86 2.00 2.66 3.11
CA MET A 86 2.06 1.25 2.76
C MET A 86 1.72 1.10 1.29
N GLN A 87 2.40 0.19 0.61
CA GLN A 87 2.08 -0.12 -0.77
C GLN A 87 0.82 -0.99 -0.83
N CYS A 88 -0.01 -0.68 -1.81
CA CYS A 88 -1.23 -1.44 -2.09
C CYS A 88 -1.16 -1.87 -3.55
N GLU A 89 -1.31 -3.16 -3.78
CA GLU A 89 -1.30 -3.71 -5.14
C GLU A 89 -2.72 -3.87 -5.62
N LEU A 90 -3.09 -3.04 -6.57
CA LEU A 90 -4.45 -3.03 -7.11
C LEU A 90 -4.57 -4.07 -8.21
N PRO A 91 -5.77 -4.65 -8.38
CA PRO A 91 -5.97 -5.63 -9.46
C PRO A 91 -5.87 -4.94 -10.81
N GLY A 92 -5.41 -5.72 -11.79
CA GLY A 92 -5.28 -5.25 -13.15
C GLY A 92 -6.61 -5.16 -13.87
#